data_0ffed7b6f1d0f73fa56d2708c4a621c5
#
_entry.id   0ffed7b6f1d0f73fa56d2708c4a621c5
#
_cell.length_a   1.000
_cell.length_b   1.000
_cell.length_c   1.000
_cell.angle_alpha   90.00
_cell.angle_beta   90.00
_cell.angle_gamma   90.00
#
_symmetry.space_group_name_H-M   'P 1'
#
loop_
_entity.id
_entity.type
_entity.pdbx_description
1 polymer ?
#
loop_
_entity_poly.entity_id
_entity_poly.type
_entity_poly.pdbx_seq_one_letter_code
_entity_poly.pdbx_strand_id
1 'polypeptide(L)'
;DAQESRGLGDVYKRQLLVLDVDGTLLNDKKEITPRTHAALLKAQQMGVHVVLASGRPTNGVQPLAEALELNHYGGFILSYNGGQIINAQTGELMFEKRIDPAMIPYLNRKAKENGFAIFTYHKDYILTDSPENKHVQEEAELNKMRIIGVENFPEAVDFAPCKCILTSDDENNLVGLENHWKKRLDGVLEAFRSEDYFLEVAPHFINKGNTLAVLMEMLNITTEEVVAIGDGVADVSMLQLAGTGVAMGNARDSVKACADFTTLSNNMDGVAVAIEKAILATIKPTEVPLDQLNARAKHALMGNLGIQYTYASEDRVEATMPVDERTRQPFGILHGGATLALAETVAGLGSMILAKPDEMVVGMQVSGSHMSSAHEGDTVRAVGTIIHKGRSSHVWNVDIFTSTDKLVSSVRVINSLSLIHISEPTRLLSIS
;
A
#
# COMPACT_ATOMS: atom_id res chain seq x y z
N ASP A 1 -25.76 5.74 19.32
CA ASP A 1 -26.24 5.54 17.92
C ASP A 1 -25.15 5.75 16.86
N ALA A 2 -23.86 5.62 17.26
CA ALA A 2 -22.72 5.61 16.34
C ALA A 2 -22.19 4.19 16.05
N GLN A 3 -22.96 3.15 16.42
CA GLN A 3 -22.54 1.75 16.35
C GLN A 3 -23.24 0.94 15.24
N GLU A 4 -24.19 1.52 14.53
CA GLU A 4 -24.98 0.82 13.49
C GLU A 4 -24.53 1.06 12.04
N SER A 5 -23.46 1.80 11.78
CA SER A 5 -22.95 2.00 10.39
C SER A 5 -21.79 1.07 10.00
N ARG A 6 -21.42 0.09 10.84
CA ARG A 6 -20.36 -0.90 10.56
C ARG A 6 -20.89 -2.21 9.97
N GLY A 7 -21.87 -2.16 9.14
CA GLY A 7 -22.55 -3.33 8.61
C GLY A 7 -22.56 -3.44 7.09
N LEU A 8 -21.39 -3.44 6.44
CA LEU A 8 -21.21 -3.97 5.08
C LEU A 8 -19.78 -4.45 4.97
N GLY A 9 -19.62 -5.78 5.13
CA GLY A 9 -18.48 -6.61 4.85
C GLY A 9 -17.10 -5.98 5.00
N ASP A 10 -16.47 -6.11 6.16
CA ASP A 10 -15.04 -5.95 6.33
C ASP A 10 -14.31 -7.02 5.49
N VAL A 11 -14.21 -6.80 4.19
CA VAL A 11 -13.07 -7.29 3.41
C VAL A 11 -11.90 -6.50 3.96
N TYR A 12 -11.01 -7.14 4.75
CA TYR A 12 -9.81 -6.53 5.30
C TYR A 12 -9.05 -5.84 4.17
N LYS A 13 -9.22 -4.52 4.08
CA LYS A 13 -8.54 -3.71 3.09
C LYS A 13 -7.13 -3.52 3.61
N ARG A 14 -6.13 -4.04 2.90
CA ARG A 14 -4.73 -3.77 3.23
C ARG A 14 -4.51 -2.26 3.23
N GLN A 15 -4.10 -1.71 4.36
CA GLN A 15 -3.92 -0.27 4.54
C GLN A 15 -2.46 0.15 4.55
N LEU A 16 -1.55 -0.76 4.93
CA LEU A 16 -0.14 -0.46 5.09
C LEU A 16 0.72 -1.49 4.35
N LEU A 17 1.62 -1.00 3.50
CA LEU A 17 2.65 -1.78 2.82
C LEU A 17 4.02 -1.32 3.29
N VAL A 18 4.71 -2.17 4.04
CA VAL A 18 6.01 -1.89 4.64
C VAL A 18 7.10 -2.57 3.82
N LEU A 19 8.07 -1.81 3.36
CA LEU A 19 9.15 -2.29 2.50
C LEU A 19 10.50 -2.01 3.13
N ASP A 20 11.35 -3.03 3.20
CA ASP A 20 12.78 -2.79 3.30
C ASP A 20 13.31 -2.17 2.00
N VAL A 21 14.48 -1.56 2.07
CA VAL A 21 15.07 -0.80 0.96
C VAL A 21 16.14 -1.61 0.23
N ASP A 22 17.23 -1.95 0.90
CA ASP A 22 18.40 -2.57 0.28
C ASP A 22 18.22 -4.08 0.17
N GLY A 23 18.26 -4.63 -1.06
CA GLY A 23 17.97 -6.04 -1.31
C GLY A 23 16.48 -6.37 -1.42
N THR A 24 15.60 -5.39 -1.18
CA THR A 24 14.14 -5.52 -1.29
C THR A 24 13.58 -4.57 -2.35
N LEU A 25 13.41 -3.28 -2.03
CA LEU A 25 12.91 -2.27 -2.97
C LEU A 25 13.87 -2.02 -4.12
N LEU A 26 15.18 -1.95 -3.79
CA LEU A 26 16.25 -1.67 -4.74
C LEU A 26 16.84 -2.98 -5.29
N ASN A 27 17.07 -3.00 -6.62
CA ASN A 27 17.86 -4.04 -7.26
C ASN A 27 19.38 -3.88 -6.94
N ASP A 28 20.23 -4.80 -7.41
CA ASP A 28 21.67 -4.76 -7.16
C ASP A 28 22.37 -3.51 -7.77
N LYS A 29 21.70 -2.83 -8.72
CA LYS A 29 22.16 -1.54 -9.28
C LYS A 29 21.70 -0.34 -8.46
N LYS A 30 21.06 -0.57 -7.32
CA LYS A 30 20.46 0.47 -6.45
C LYS A 30 19.37 1.29 -7.13
N GLU A 31 18.57 0.65 -7.99
CA GLU A 31 17.47 1.26 -8.74
C GLU A 31 16.14 0.63 -8.37
N ILE A 32 15.08 1.42 -8.36
CA ILE A 32 13.69 0.93 -8.34
C ILE A 32 13.31 0.57 -9.78
N THR A 33 12.96 -0.67 -10.05
CA THR A 33 12.58 -1.10 -11.39
C THR A 33 11.27 -0.45 -11.84
N PRO A 34 11.05 -0.22 -13.15
CA PRO A 34 9.80 0.37 -13.64
C PRO A 34 8.55 -0.42 -13.25
N ARG A 35 8.62 -1.75 -13.19
CA ARG A 35 7.49 -2.60 -12.79
C ARG A 35 7.18 -2.45 -11.29
N THR A 36 8.20 -2.47 -10.45
CA THR A 36 8.06 -2.25 -9.01
C THR A 36 7.49 -0.87 -8.71
N HIS A 37 8.01 0.17 -9.38
CA HIS A 37 7.50 1.53 -9.28
C HIS A 37 6.02 1.62 -9.65
N ALA A 38 5.63 1.05 -10.79
CA ALA A 38 4.22 1.07 -11.24
C ALA A 38 3.28 0.31 -10.27
N ALA A 39 3.73 -0.83 -9.71
CA ALA A 39 2.95 -1.59 -8.74
C ALA A 39 2.73 -0.81 -7.43
N LEU A 40 3.77 -0.12 -6.95
CA LEU A 40 3.70 0.74 -5.76
C LEU A 40 2.76 1.93 -5.95
N LEU A 41 2.87 2.64 -7.08
CA LEU A 41 1.95 3.73 -7.39
C LEU A 41 0.51 3.24 -7.46
N LYS A 42 0.27 2.07 -8.08
CA LYS A 42 -1.07 1.48 -8.14
C LYS A 42 -1.61 1.16 -6.75
N ALA A 43 -0.81 0.56 -5.86
CA ALA A 43 -1.22 0.28 -4.48
C ALA A 43 -1.58 1.58 -3.73
N GLN A 44 -0.76 2.64 -3.88
CA GLN A 44 -1.02 3.94 -3.27
C GLN A 44 -2.30 4.61 -3.80
N GLN A 45 -2.54 4.56 -5.12
CA GLN A 45 -3.79 5.04 -5.74
C GLN A 45 -5.04 4.34 -5.21
N MET A 46 -4.88 3.13 -4.67
CA MET A 46 -5.95 2.36 -4.03
C MET A 46 -6.10 2.65 -2.53
N GLY A 47 -5.32 3.61 -2.00
CA GLY A 47 -5.36 4.05 -0.63
C GLY A 47 -4.50 3.21 0.33
N VAL A 48 -3.51 2.47 -0.18
CA VAL A 48 -2.50 1.79 0.63
C VAL A 48 -1.36 2.76 0.93
N HIS A 49 -1.05 2.98 2.20
CA HIS A 49 0.09 3.78 2.60
C HIS A 49 1.38 2.96 2.51
N VAL A 50 2.37 3.48 1.82
CA VAL A 50 3.69 2.84 1.71
C VAL A 50 4.60 3.35 2.82
N VAL A 51 5.30 2.42 3.46
CA VAL A 51 6.30 2.68 4.51
C VAL A 51 7.65 2.15 4.02
N LEU A 52 8.66 3.01 3.96
CA LEU A 52 10.04 2.59 3.71
C LEU A 52 10.75 2.37 5.04
N ALA A 53 11.05 1.11 5.38
CA ALA A 53 11.69 0.71 6.63
C ALA A 53 13.15 0.31 6.38
N SER A 54 14.11 1.17 6.72
CA SER A 54 15.52 1.01 6.36
C SER A 54 16.48 1.21 7.53
N GLY A 55 17.63 0.55 7.47
CA GLY A 55 18.79 0.85 8.31
C GLY A 55 19.47 2.18 7.97
N ARG A 56 19.22 2.71 6.78
CA ARG A 56 19.78 3.98 6.32
C ARG A 56 19.33 5.16 7.20
N PRO A 57 20.12 6.24 7.27
CA PRO A 57 19.68 7.52 7.81
C PRO A 57 18.55 8.09 6.94
N THR A 58 17.75 8.98 7.52
CA THR A 58 16.59 9.59 6.83
C THR A 58 16.99 10.21 5.47
N ASN A 59 18.13 10.90 5.42
CA ASN A 59 18.63 11.51 4.18
C ASN A 59 18.91 10.48 3.07
N GLY A 60 19.27 9.25 3.42
CA GLY A 60 19.48 8.16 2.46
C GLY A 60 18.17 7.52 1.95
N VAL A 61 17.06 7.67 2.67
CA VAL A 61 15.75 7.15 2.29
C VAL A 61 14.87 8.20 1.61
N GLN A 62 15.02 9.47 1.98
CA GLN A 62 14.21 10.57 1.48
C GLN A 62 14.11 10.63 -0.07
N PRO A 63 15.20 10.50 -0.85
CA PRO A 63 15.11 10.51 -2.32
C PRO A 63 14.26 9.36 -2.89
N LEU A 64 14.21 8.22 -2.21
CA LEU A 64 13.38 7.08 -2.62
C LEU A 64 11.91 7.33 -2.30
N ALA A 65 11.63 7.94 -1.16
CA ALA A 65 10.28 8.36 -0.78
C ALA A 65 9.72 9.40 -1.77
N GLU A 66 10.55 10.33 -2.22
CA GLU A 66 10.19 11.31 -3.26
C GLU A 66 9.94 10.65 -4.62
N ALA A 67 10.81 9.72 -5.04
CA ALA A 67 10.65 8.98 -6.29
C ALA A 67 9.36 8.14 -6.32
N LEU A 68 8.87 7.69 -5.17
CA LEU A 68 7.60 6.94 -5.00
C LEU A 68 6.41 7.84 -4.68
N GLU A 69 6.58 9.16 -4.71
CA GLU A 69 5.53 10.15 -4.43
C GLU A 69 4.86 9.96 -3.05
N LEU A 70 5.61 9.49 -2.02
CA LEU A 70 5.04 9.26 -0.69
C LEU A 70 4.50 10.54 -0.05
N ASN A 71 5.05 11.69 -0.41
CA ASN A 71 4.55 13.00 0.00
C ASN A 71 3.16 13.33 -0.58
N HIS A 72 2.80 12.75 -1.72
CA HIS A 72 1.49 12.92 -2.34
C HIS A 72 0.44 11.94 -1.78
N TYR A 73 0.85 10.68 -1.56
CA TYR A 73 -0.06 9.62 -1.16
C TYR A 73 -0.11 9.37 0.37
N GLY A 74 0.66 10.11 1.18
CA GLY A 74 0.62 10.00 2.65
C GLY A 74 1.38 8.79 3.19
N GLY A 75 2.58 8.50 2.65
CA GLY A 75 3.45 7.43 3.14
C GLY A 75 4.33 7.83 4.32
N PHE A 76 5.16 6.89 4.80
CA PHE A 76 6.01 7.08 5.97
C PHE A 76 7.44 6.57 5.71
N ILE A 77 8.39 7.09 6.48
CA ILE A 77 9.79 6.62 6.51
C ILE A 77 10.10 6.14 7.92
N LEU A 78 10.53 4.89 8.05
CA LEU A 78 11.16 4.32 9.24
C LEU A 78 12.66 4.21 8.98
N SER A 79 13.44 5.19 9.42
CA SER A 79 14.90 5.22 9.25
C SER A 79 15.64 4.72 10.49
N TYR A 80 16.94 4.48 10.36
CA TYR A 80 17.83 3.99 11.43
C TYR A 80 17.32 2.67 12.05
N ASN A 81 16.83 1.72 11.23
CA ASN A 81 16.21 0.47 11.70
C ASN A 81 15.03 0.68 12.65
N GLY A 82 14.30 1.79 12.50
CA GLY A 82 13.18 2.17 13.36
C GLY A 82 13.52 3.24 14.41
N GLY A 83 14.71 3.83 14.36
CA GLY A 83 15.09 4.93 15.25
C GLY A 83 14.24 6.19 15.09
N GLN A 84 13.64 6.40 13.90
CA GLN A 84 12.73 7.50 13.59
C GLN A 84 11.54 7.06 12.77
N ILE A 85 10.40 7.73 12.96
CA ILE A 85 9.24 7.69 12.05
C ILE A 85 9.00 9.11 11.54
N ILE A 86 8.96 9.26 10.23
CA ILE A 86 8.69 10.53 9.58
C ILE A 86 7.47 10.38 8.68
N ASN A 87 6.52 11.29 8.81
CA ASN A 87 5.43 11.44 7.86
C ASN A 87 5.97 12.09 6.58
N ALA A 88 5.96 11.36 5.47
CA ALA A 88 6.55 11.83 4.22
C ALA A 88 5.74 12.99 3.58
N GLN A 89 4.46 13.14 3.93
CA GLN A 89 3.60 14.20 3.40
C GLN A 89 3.85 15.54 4.11
N THR A 90 4.01 15.51 5.42
CA THR A 90 4.16 16.74 6.23
C THR A 90 5.61 17.06 6.58
N GLY A 91 6.52 16.08 6.48
CA GLY A 91 7.88 16.15 6.98
C GLY A 91 7.97 16.07 8.51
N GLU A 92 6.87 15.78 9.21
CA GLU A 92 6.82 15.71 10.65
C GLU A 92 7.58 14.50 11.19
N LEU A 93 8.43 14.73 12.19
CA LEU A 93 9.06 13.69 13.00
C LEU A 93 8.04 13.20 14.04
N MET A 94 7.38 12.07 13.77
CA MET A 94 6.31 11.50 14.60
C MET A 94 6.83 10.70 15.79
N PHE A 95 7.98 10.05 15.61
CA PHE A 95 8.64 9.25 16.64
C PHE A 95 10.14 9.32 16.50
N GLU A 96 10.84 9.32 17.63
CA GLU A 96 12.29 9.24 17.66
C GLU A 96 12.78 8.60 18.95
N LYS A 97 13.83 7.79 18.84
CA LYS A 97 14.57 7.29 19.98
C LYS A 97 16.08 7.43 19.74
N ARG A 98 16.80 7.90 20.73
CA ARG A 98 18.20 8.30 20.62
C ARG A 98 19.04 7.62 21.69
N ILE A 99 20.33 7.42 21.41
CA ILE A 99 21.32 6.95 22.38
C ILE A 99 21.58 8.09 23.38
N ASP A 100 21.64 7.75 24.67
CA ASP A 100 22.07 8.69 25.69
C ASP A 100 23.52 9.14 25.40
N PRO A 101 23.79 10.45 25.24
CA PRO A 101 25.13 10.96 25.00
C PRO A 101 26.18 10.51 26.04
N ALA A 102 25.76 10.21 27.26
CA ALA A 102 26.64 9.66 28.29
C ALA A 102 27.26 8.29 27.94
N MET A 103 26.68 7.59 26.95
CA MET A 103 27.22 6.32 26.45
C MET A 103 28.32 6.49 25.40
N ILE A 104 28.41 7.64 24.74
CA ILE A 104 29.35 7.88 23.64
C ILE A 104 30.82 7.68 24.06
N PRO A 105 31.28 8.19 25.21
CA PRO A 105 32.65 7.92 25.67
C PRO A 105 32.96 6.42 25.87
N TYR A 106 31.96 5.66 26.34
CA TYR A 106 32.12 4.20 26.49
C TYR A 106 32.25 3.51 25.14
N LEU A 107 31.35 3.83 24.18
CA LEU A 107 31.38 3.23 22.84
C LEU A 107 32.69 3.55 22.10
N ASN A 108 33.13 4.82 22.15
CA ASN A 108 34.39 5.25 21.53
C ASN A 108 35.61 4.57 22.17
N ARG A 109 35.65 4.45 23.49
CA ARG A 109 36.74 3.73 24.18
C ARG A 109 36.81 2.28 23.73
N LYS A 110 35.65 1.60 23.60
CA LYS A 110 35.57 0.22 23.14
C LYS A 110 35.96 0.07 21.66
N ALA A 111 35.61 1.02 20.82
CA ALA A 111 36.09 1.06 19.44
C ALA A 111 37.62 1.12 19.39
N LYS A 112 38.24 2.05 20.14
CA LYS A 112 39.69 2.22 20.20
C LYS A 112 40.43 1.01 20.79
N GLU A 113 39.91 0.41 21.86
CA GLU A 113 40.47 -0.80 22.48
C GLU A 113 40.55 -1.97 21.50
N ASN A 114 39.65 -2.03 20.51
CA ASN A 114 39.58 -3.10 19.49
C ASN A 114 40.15 -2.69 18.12
N GLY A 115 40.65 -1.44 17.99
CA GLY A 115 41.16 -0.93 16.70
C GLY A 115 40.09 -0.69 15.65
N PHE A 116 38.85 -0.42 16.06
CA PHE A 116 37.73 -0.12 15.16
C PHE A 116 37.60 1.35 14.93
N ALA A 117 37.17 1.74 13.73
CA ALA A 117 36.65 3.06 13.45
C ALA A 117 35.22 3.18 14.03
N ILE A 118 34.84 4.36 14.49
CA ILE A 118 33.51 4.67 14.98
C ILE A 118 32.93 5.88 14.23
N PHE A 119 31.66 5.81 13.92
CA PHE A 119 30.96 6.95 13.32
C PHE A 119 29.49 7.00 13.73
N THR A 120 28.89 8.17 13.54
CA THR A 120 27.47 8.40 13.69
C THR A 120 26.97 9.40 12.65
N TYR A 121 25.65 9.52 12.53
CA TYR A 121 25.01 10.44 11.60
C TYR A 121 24.49 11.68 12.35
N HIS A 122 24.65 12.84 11.74
CA HIS A 122 24.01 14.05 12.18
C HIS A 122 23.62 14.94 11.00
N LYS A 123 22.35 15.28 10.89
CA LYS A 123 21.80 16.03 9.74
C LYS A 123 22.23 15.42 8.41
N ASP A 124 23.05 16.13 7.63
CA ASP A 124 23.50 15.76 6.29
C ASP A 124 24.98 15.26 6.24
N TYR A 125 25.55 14.88 7.40
CA TYR A 125 26.94 14.40 7.48
C TYR A 125 27.12 13.20 8.41
N ILE A 126 28.17 12.45 8.14
CA ILE A 126 28.73 11.43 9.02
C ILE A 126 29.85 12.06 9.84
N LEU A 127 29.76 11.91 11.17
CA LEU A 127 30.80 12.33 12.10
C LEU A 127 31.63 11.11 12.49
N THR A 128 32.96 11.18 12.38
CA THR A 128 33.87 10.05 12.62
C THR A 128 35.25 10.50 13.09
N ASP A 129 35.96 9.64 13.83
CA ASP A 129 37.39 9.81 14.13
C ASP A 129 38.32 9.22 13.07
N SER A 130 37.75 8.58 12.04
CA SER A 130 38.48 7.84 11.01
C SER A 130 37.96 8.15 9.59
N PRO A 131 38.08 9.41 9.11
CA PRO A 131 37.46 9.85 7.85
C PRO A 131 38.00 9.11 6.62
N GLU A 132 39.22 8.55 6.68
CA GLU A 132 39.85 7.79 5.59
C GLU A 132 39.47 6.31 5.58
N ASN A 133 38.64 5.84 6.56
CA ASN A 133 38.20 4.47 6.58
C ASN A 133 37.29 4.19 5.39
N LYS A 134 37.58 3.10 4.62
CA LYS A 134 36.86 2.77 3.38
C LYS A 134 35.36 2.58 3.57
N HIS A 135 34.97 1.91 4.65
CA HIS A 135 33.56 1.64 4.93
C HIS A 135 32.79 2.89 5.33
N VAL A 136 33.45 3.85 6.00
CA VAL A 136 32.87 5.17 6.29
C VAL A 136 32.65 5.94 4.98
N GLN A 137 33.58 5.84 4.04
CA GLN A 137 33.48 6.50 2.72
C GLN A 137 32.37 5.86 1.88
N GLU A 138 32.32 4.53 1.81
CA GLU A 138 31.26 3.77 1.13
C GLU A 138 29.86 4.11 1.69
N GLU A 139 29.73 4.19 3.02
CA GLU A 139 28.49 4.57 3.69
C GLU A 139 28.07 6.01 3.40
N ALA A 140 29.03 6.93 3.37
CA ALA A 140 28.79 8.32 3.00
C ALA A 140 28.34 8.47 1.54
N GLU A 141 28.96 7.74 0.62
CA GLU A 141 28.61 7.73 -0.80
C GLU A 141 27.19 7.15 -1.01
N LEU A 142 26.89 6.01 -0.36
CA LEU A 142 25.60 5.36 -0.44
C LEU A 142 24.45 6.28 -0.02
N ASN A 143 24.66 7.06 1.05
CA ASN A 143 23.63 7.94 1.62
C ASN A 143 23.78 9.40 1.12
N LYS A 144 24.72 9.70 0.21
CA LYS A 144 25.03 11.04 -0.31
C LYS A 144 25.28 12.06 0.80
N MET A 145 26.02 11.63 1.82
CA MET A 145 26.35 12.44 3.00
C MET A 145 27.81 12.90 2.95
N ARG A 146 28.09 14.04 3.59
CA ARG A 146 29.46 14.52 3.79
C ARG A 146 30.10 13.79 4.97
N ILE A 147 31.42 13.70 4.98
CA ILE A 147 32.19 13.19 6.13
C ILE A 147 32.82 14.38 6.85
N ILE A 148 32.66 14.40 8.17
CA ILE A 148 33.38 15.33 9.06
C ILE A 148 34.26 14.50 9.98
N GLY A 149 35.58 14.58 9.74
CA GLY A 149 36.60 13.97 10.59
C GLY A 149 36.85 14.81 11.87
N VAL A 150 36.95 14.13 13.02
CA VAL A 150 37.17 14.78 14.32
C VAL A 150 38.28 14.08 15.10
N GLU A 151 39.07 14.85 15.86
CA GLU A 151 40.15 14.28 16.69
C GLU A 151 39.59 13.61 17.97
N ASN A 152 38.55 14.19 18.56
CA ASN A 152 37.91 13.69 19.77
C ASN A 152 36.43 13.43 19.52
N PHE A 153 36.11 12.18 19.12
CA PHE A 153 34.74 11.78 18.79
C PHE A 153 33.74 12.02 19.93
N PRO A 154 34.02 11.67 21.21
CA PRO A 154 33.10 11.95 22.32
C PRO A 154 32.82 13.45 22.57
N GLU A 155 33.77 14.32 22.33
CA GLU A 155 33.56 15.77 22.47
C GLU A 155 32.77 16.37 21.31
N ALA A 156 32.98 15.81 20.11
CA ALA A 156 32.33 16.26 18.90
C ALA A 156 30.88 15.79 18.79
N VAL A 157 30.50 14.67 19.44
CA VAL A 157 29.12 14.19 19.53
C VAL A 157 28.44 14.86 20.73
N ASP A 158 28.12 16.14 20.59
CA ASP A 158 27.42 16.96 21.58
C ASP A 158 25.87 16.83 21.50
N PHE A 159 25.40 15.87 20.79
CA PHE A 159 23.98 15.55 20.55
C PHE A 159 23.70 14.08 20.86
N ALA A 160 22.43 13.72 21.01
CA ALA A 160 21.97 12.34 21.15
C ALA A 160 21.80 11.71 19.74
N PRO A 161 22.62 10.74 19.32
CA PRO A 161 22.50 10.12 18.01
C PRO A 161 21.43 9.02 17.98
N CYS A 162 20.83 8.75 16.81
CA CYS A 162 19.91 7.62 16.62
C CYS A 162 20.63 6.28 16.66
N LYS A 163 21.85 6.22 16.13
CA LYS A 163 22.73 5.05 16.22
C LYS A 163 24.20 5.44 16.10
N CYS A 164 25.07 4.59 16.62
CA CYS A 164 26.52 4.60 16.31
C CYS A 164 26.89 3.31 15.57
N ILE A 165 27.87 3.38 14.69
CA ILE A 165 28.39 2.23 13.97
C ILE A 165 29.88 2.09 14.25
N LEU A 166 30.30 0.88 14.59
CA LEU A 166 31.70 0.50 14.63
C LEU A 166 32.03 -0.33 13.39
N THR A 167 33.19 -0.09 12.77
CA THR A 167 33.59 -0.81 11.57
C THR A 167 35.01 -1.34 11.62
N SER A 168 35.19 -2.54 11.06
CA SER A 168 36.47 -3.23 10.95
C SER A 168 36.42 -4.29 9.85
N ASP A 169 37.55 -4.58 9.23
CA ASP A 169 37.72 -5.75 8.35
C ASP A 169 37.93 -7.06 9.14
N ASP A 170 38.14 -7.00 10.47
CA ASP A 170 38.24 -8.17 11.34
C ASP A 170 36.83 -8.58 11.86
N GLU A 171 36.15 -9.42 11.07
CA GLU A 171 34.81 -9.92 11.39
C GLU A 171 34.79 -10.65 12.74
N ASN A 172 35.79 -11.49 13.07
CA ASN A 172 35.82 -12.27 14.30
C ASN A 172 35.85 -11.35 15.54
N ASN A 173 36.58 -10.26 15.45
CA ASN A 173 36.67 -9.29 16.55
C ASN A 173 35.35 -8.51 16.70
N LEU A 174 34.68 -8.16 15.60
CA LEU A 174 33.32 -7.59 15.65
C LEU A 174 32.31 -8.53 16.28
N VAL A 175 32.31 -9.83 15.91
CA VAL A 175 31.47 -10.87 16.53
C VAL A 175 31.74 -10.99 18.03
N GLY A 176 33.01 -10.96 18.43
CA GLY A 176 33.41 -11.00 19.83
C GLY A 176 32.81 -9.84 20.64
N LEU A 177 32.89 -8.63 20.10
CA LEU A 177 32.36 -7.43 20.72
C LEU A 177 30.81 -7.41 20.74
N GLU A 178 30.17 -7.85 19.64
CA GLU A 178 28.71 -8.00 19.56
C GLU A 178 28.18 -8.91 20.70
N ASN A 179 28.77 -10.11 20.83
CA ASN A 179 28.39 -11.08 21.87
C ASN A 179 28.61 -10.56 23.28
N HIS A 180 29.67 -9.77 23.48
CA HIS A 180 29.93 -9.12 24.75
C HIS A 180 28.88 -8.04 25.06
N TRP A 181 28.53 -7.22 24.07
CA TRP A 181 27.59 -6.12 24.24
C TRP A 181 26.14 -6.58 24.37
N LYS A 182 25.73 -7.62 23.67
CA LYS A 182 24.40 -8.24 23.88
C LYS A 182 24.13 -8.61 25.33
N LYS A 183 25.19 -8.97 26.09
CA LYS A 183 25.07 -9.28 27.53
C LYS A 183 25.25 -8.07 28.43
N ARG A 184 26.12 -7.13 28.04
CA ARG A 184 26.54 -6.01 28.89
C ARG A 184 25.63 -4.80 28.79
N LEU A 185 25.05 -4.58 27.62
CA LEU A 185 24.19 -3.44 27.29
C LEU A 185 22.70 -3.80 27.25
N ASP A 186 22.38 -5.05 27.62
CA ASP A 186 21.00 -5.52 27.69
C ASP A 186 20.10 -4.58 28.49
N GLY A 187 18.96 -4.24 27.94
CA GLY A 187 18.03 -3.27 28.52
C GLY A 187 18.42 -1.79 28.37
N VAL A 188 19.62 -1.49 27.84
CA VAL A 188 20.10 -0.09 27.63
C VAL A 188 20.29 0.20 26.15
N LEU A 189 21.05 -0.62 25.44
CA LEU A 189 21.32 -0.49 24.01
C LEU A 189 21.24 -1.86 23.33
N GLU A 190 20.85 -1.87 22.05
CA GLU A 190 20.96 -3.03 21.18
C GLU A 190 22.28 -2.96 20.41
N ALA A 191 22.96 -4.10 20.28
CA ALA A 191 24.14 -4.23 19.45
C ALA A 191 23.94 -5.40 18.48
N PHE A 192 24.07 -5.15 17.18
CA PHE A 192 23.85 -6.14 16.13
C PHE A 192 24.69 -5.83 14.90
N ARG A 193 25.02 -6.85 14.11
CA ARG A 193 25.71 -6.67 12.82
C ARG A 193 24.67 -6.50 11.70
N SER A 194 24.78 -5.42 10.93
CA SER A 194 24.03 -5.22 9.70
C SER A 194 24.79 -5.79 8.49
N GLU A 195 26.13 -5.69 8.53
CA GLU A 195 27.05 -6.23 7.55
C GLU A 195 28.20 -6.96 8.27
N ASP A 196 28.98 -7.74 7.55
CA ASP A 196 30.12 -8.48 8.13
C ASP A 196 31.16 -7.54 8.75
N TYR A 197 31.23 -6.30 8.28
CA TYR A 197 32.16 -5.25 8.69
C TYR A 197 31.52 -4.11 9.52
N PHE A 198 30.21 -4.16 9.83
CA PHE A 198 29.50 -3.18 10.64
C PHE A 198 28.88 -3.78 11.90
N LEU A 199 29.21 -3.21 13.04
CA LEU A 199 28.53 -3.42 14.32
C LEU A 199 27.74 -2.16 14.66
N GLU A 200 26.43 -2.23 14.53
CA GLU A 200 25.52 -1.14 14.85
C GLU A 200 25.15 -1.17 16.35
N VAL A 201 25.04 0.01 16.93
CA VAL A 201 24.55 0.22 18.29
C VAL A 201 23.39 1.20 18.20
N ALA A 202 22.25 0.78 18.72
CA ALA A 202 21.00 1.54 18.72
C ALA A 202 20.36 1.54 20.11
N PRO A 203 19.40 2.41 20.41
CA PRO A 203 18.63 2.36 21.65
C PRO A 203 17.91 1.03 21.81
N HIS A 204 17.76 0.59 23.08
CA HIS A 204 17.02 -0.62 23.38
C HIS A 204 15.59 -0.60 22.87
N PHE A 205 15.08 -1.74 22.42
CA PHE A 205 13.78 -1.93 21.76
C PHE A 205 13.63 -1.30 20.36
N ILE A 206 14.67 -0.74 19.79
CA ILE A 206 14.59 -0.20 18.44
C ILE A 206 14.90 -1.29 17.43
N ASN A 207 13.87 -1.71 16.69
CA ASN A 207 13.96 -2.54 15.49
C ASN A 207 12.74 -2.22 14.60
N LYS A 208 12.77 -2.68 13.35
CA LYS A 208 11.72 -2.35 12.37
C LYS A 208 10.33 -2.80 12.81
N GLY A 209 10.18 -3.96 13.45
CA GLY A 209 8.88 -4.47 13.92
C GLY A 209 8.31 -3.67 15.09
N ASN A 210 9.13 -3.40 16.11
CA ASN A 210 8.66 -2.63 17.27
C ASN A 210 8.24 -1.20 16.89
N THR A 211 9.00 -0.57 16.01
CA THR A 211 8.68 0.78 15.55
C THR A 211 7.50 0.79 14.56
N LEU A 212 7.34 -0.27 13.76
CA LEU A 212 6.15 -0.46 12.97
C LEU A 212 4.90 -0.59 13.85
N ALA A 213 4.99 -1.32 14.98
CA ALA A 213 3.88 -1.42 15.93
C ALA A 213 3.48 -0.03 16.49
N VAL A 214 4.46 0.85 16.78
CA VAL A 214 4.19 2.23 17.20
C VAL A 214 3.45 3.00 16.10
N LEU A 215 3.89 2.88 14.84
CA LEU A 215 3.21 3.52 13.71
C LEU A 215 1.78 3.00 13.53
N MET A 216 1.58 1.68 13.63
CA MET A 216 0.26 1.06 13.54
C MET A 216 -0.69 1.57 14.63
N GLU A 217 -0.20 1.72 15.87
CA GLU A 217 -0.97 2.29 16.98
C GLU A 217 -1.37 3.75 16.69
N MET A 218 -0.44 4.58 16.21
CA MET A 218 -0.70 5.97 15.83
C MET A 218 -1.76 6.10 14.73
N LEU A 219 -1.78 5.15 13.79
CA LEU A 219 -2.71 5.14 12.65
C LEU A 219 -4.00 4.35 12.93
N ASN A 220 -4.11 3.69 14.08
CA ASN A 220 -5.21 2.77 14.43
C ASN A 220 -5.41 1.66 13.39
N ILE A 221 -4.30 1.06 12.93
CA ILE A 221 -4.23 -0.03 11.95
C ILE A 221 -3.95 -1.34 12.68
N THR A 222 -4.67 -2.41 12.31
CA THR A 222 -4.45 -3.76 12.86
C THR A 222 -3.41 -4.54 12.07
N THR A 223 -2.89 -5.63 12.64
CA THR A 223 -1.87 -6.45 11.98
C THR A 223 -2.36 -7.05 10.67
N GLU A 224 -3.63 -7.45 10.60
CA GLU A 224 -4.28 -8.02 9.41
C GLU A 224 -4.30 -7.06 8.22
N GLU A 225 -4.19 -5.76 8.47
CA GLU A 225 -4.21 -4.70 7.45
C GLU A 225 -2.80 -4.37 6.92
N VAL A 226 -1.76 -5.05 7.44
CA VAL A 226 -0.36 -4.80 7.10
C VAL A 226 0.21 -5.90 6.23
N VAL A 227 0.92 -5.50 5.17
CA VAL A 227 1.83 -6.35 4.38
C VAL A 227 3.24 -5.84 4.59
N ALA A 228 4.17 -6.70 4.99
CA ALA A 228 5.59 -6.36 5.11
C ALA A 228 6.44 -7.20 4.15
N ILE A 229 7.41 -6.58 3.48
CA ILE A 229 8.31 -7.24 2.54
C ILE A 229 9.77 -6.91 2.92
N GLY A 230 10.62 -7.94 3.02
CA GLY A 230 12.02 -7.77 3.39
C GLY A 230 12.88 -8.97 3.01
N ASP A 231 14.22 -8.85 3.13
CA ASP A 231 15.18 -9.92 2.82
C ASP A 231 16.23 -10.15 3.91
N GLY A 232 16.43 -9.17 4.79
CA GLY A 232 17.45 -9.20 5.83
C GLY A 232 16.97 -9.76 7.17
N VAL A 233 17.92 -10.13 8.03
CA VAL A 233 17.62 -10.55 9.42
C VAL A 233 16.96 -9.42 10.21
N ALA A 234 17.30 -8.16 9.93
CA ALA A 234 16.69 -6.99 10.53
C ALA A 234 15.18 -6.84 10.21
N ASP A 235 14.70 -7.49 9.15
CA ASP A 235 13.32 -7.43 8.71
C ASP A 235 12.42 -8.46 9.39
N VAL A 236 12.99 -9.51 9.98
CA VAL A 236 12.24 -10.61 10.60
C VAL A 236 11.17 -10.09 11.57
N SER A 237 11.50 -9.09 12.36
CA SER A 237 10.56 -8.51 13.34
C SER A 237 9.34 -7.87 12.68
N MET A 238 9.49 -7.18 11.54
CA MET A 238 8.36 -6.60 10.82
C MET A 238 7.59 -7.64 9.99
N LEU A 239 8.29 -8.64 9.43
CA LEU A 239 7.64 -9.75 8.71
C LEU A 239 6.72 -10.55 9.62
N GLN A 240 7.17 -10.84 10.86
CA GLN A 240 6.39 -11.60 11.85
C GLN A 240 5.24 -10.77 12.47
N LEU A 241 5.37 -9.45 12.53
CA LEU A 241 4.33 -8.56 13.06
C LEU A 241 3.18 -8.39 12.07
N ALA A 242 3.48 -8.29 10.78
CA ALA A 242 2.49 -8.05 9.74
C ALA A 242 1.54 -9.25 9.57
N GLY A 243 0.28 -8.98 9.24
CA GLY A 243 -0.70 -10.02 8.89
C GLY A 243 -0.36 -10.75 7.59
N THR A 244 0.58 -10.21 6.80
CA THR A 244 1.22 -10.91 5.69
C THR A 244 2.68 -10.48 5.60
N GLY A 245 3.56 -11.36 6.03
CA GLY A 245 5.01 -11.21 5.90
C GLY A 245 5.52 -11.89 4.64
N VAL A 246 6.28 -11.19 3.83
CA VAL A 246 6.81 -11.69 2.55
C VAL A 246 8.32 -11.61 2.53
N ALA A 247 8.99 -12.73 2.36
CA ALA A 247 10.44 -12.78 2.17
C ALA A 247 10.79 -12.66 0.69
N MET A 248 11.82 -11.87 0.38
CA MET A 248 12.37 -11.79 -0.97
C MET A 248 13.05 -13.10 -1.40
N GLY A 249 13.10 -13.38 -2.71
CA GLY A 249 13.77 -14.57 -3.24
C GLY A 249 15.27 -14.65 -2.93
N ASN A 250 15.93 -13.49 -2.84
CA ASN A 250 17.34 -13.36 -2.43
C ASN A 250 17.57 -13.45 -0.91
N ALA A 251 16.52 -13.49 -0.08
CA ALA A 251 16.64 -13.61 1.36
C ALA A 251 17.31 -14.94 1.77
N ARG A 252 17.97 -14.95 2.93
CA ARG A 252 18.51 -16.17 3.54
C ARG A 252 17.37 -17.11 3.97
N ASP A 253 17.62 -18.42 4.01
CA ASP A 253 16.59 -19.40 4.37
C ASP A 253 15.99 -19.17 5.77
N SER A 254 16.79 -18.65 6.72
CA SER A 254 16.31 -18.27 8.05
C SER A 254 15.27 -17.15 8.03
N VAL A 255 15.35 -16.21 7.09
CA VAL A 255 14.37 -15.14 6.91
C VAL A 255 13.13 -15.66 6.19
N LYS A 256 13.33 -16.48 5.13
CA LYS A 256 12.22 -17.13 4.41
C LYS A 256 11.35 -17.99 5.33
N ALA A 257 11.97 -18.66 6.30
CA ALA A 257 11.24 -19.47 7.29
C ALA A 257 10.37 -18.66 8.26
N CYS A 258 10.58 -17.33 8.34
CA CYS A 258 9.81 -16.42 9.21
C CYS A 258 8.68 -15.69 8.47
N ALA A 259 8.53 -15.89 7.15
CA ALA A 259 7.54 -15.22 6.31
C ALA A 259 6.41 -16.18 5.92
N ASP A 260 5.24 -15.62 5.58
CA ASP A 260 4.09 -16.40 5.12
C ASP A 260 4.30 -16.98 3.72
N PHE A 261 5.05 -16.26 2.88
CA PHE A 261 5.51 -16.78 1.60
C PHE A 261 6.77 -16.07 1.09
N THR A 262 7.41 -16.69 0.12
CA THR A 262 8.57 -16.11 -0.57
C THR A 262 8.14 -15.61 -1.96
N THR A 263 8.56 -14.40 -2.33
CA THR A 263 8.40 -13.82 -3.66
C THR A 263 9.66 -14.02 -4.51
N LEU A 264 9.75 -13.38 -5.67
CA LEU A 264 10.96 -13.37 -6.51
C LEU A 264 12.06 -12.51 -5.88
N SER A 265 13.28 -12.53 -6.46
CA SER A 265 14.37 -11.68 -5.98
C SER A 265 14.15 -10.20 -6.33
N ASN A 266 14.93 -9.33 -5.69
CA ASN A 266 14.96 -7.90 -5.97
C ASN A 266 15.33 -7.58 -7.44
N ASN A 267 16.12 -8.42 -8.10
CA ASN A 267 16.47 -8.30 -9.51
C ASN A 267 15.39 -8.83 -10.47
N MET A 268 14.35 -9.48 -9.94
CA MET A 268 13.27 -10.09 -10.71
C MET A 268 11.89 -9.50 -10.34
N ASP A 269 11.84 -8.24 -9.95
CA ASP A 269 10.63 -7.52 -9.57
C ASP A 269 9.84 -8.18 -8.41
N GLY A 270 10.54 -8.79 -7.46
CA GLY A 270 9.91 -9.54 -6.36
C GLY A 270 8.90 -8.73 -5.56
N VAL A 271 9.15 -7.42 -5.35
CA VAL A 271 8.21 -6.51 -4.69
C VAL A 271 6.93 -6.34 -5.51
N ALA A 272 7.04 -6.15 -6.84
CA ALA A 272 5.85 -6.04 -7.69
C ALA A 272 4.99 -7.31 -7.63
N VAL A 273 5.62 -8.49 -7.71
CA VAL A 273 4.94 -9.80 -7.62
C VAL A 273 4.27 -9.97 -6.24
N ALA A 274 4.93 -9.55 -5.16
CA ALA A 274 4.36 -9.60 -3.82
C ALA A 274 3.13 -8.68 -3.70
N ILE A 275 3.20 -7.45 -4.22
CA ILE A 275 2.07 -6.51 -4.26
C ILE A 275 0.91 -7.09 -5.06
N GLU A 276 1.19 -7.60 -6.26
CA GLU A 276 0.18 -8.24 -7.12
C GLU A 276 -0.54 -9.37 -6.38
N LYS A 277 0.19 -10.19 -5.63
CA LYS A 277 -0.36 -11.34 -4.88
C LYS A 277 -1.04 -10.95 -3.57
N ALA A 278 -0.43 -10.10 -2.75
CA ALA A 278 -0.88 -9.83 -1.39
C ALA A 278 -1.84 -8.63 -1.29
N ILE A 279 -1.84 -7.73 -2.26
CA ILE A 279 -2.64 -6.50 -2.27
C ILE A 279 -3.60 -6.51 -3.46
N LEU A 280 -3.08 -6.59 -4.69
CA LEU A 280 -3.90 -6.45 -5.88
C LEU A 280 -4.77 -7.69 -6.17
N ALA A 281 -4.29 -8.90 -5.84
CA ALA A 281 -5.08 -10.14 -5.98
C ALA A 281 -6.10 -10.35 -4.85
N THR A 282 -5.85 -9.78 -3.66
CA THR A 282 -6.82 -9.80 -2.54
C THR A 282 -7.96 -8.80 -2.74
N ILE A 283 -7.78 -7.85 -3.64
CA ILE A 283 -8.90 -7.18 -4.26
C ILE A 283 -9.46 -8.15 -5.29
N LYS A 284 -10.11 -9.22 -4.81
CA LYS A 284 -11.20 -9.77 -5.60
C LYS A 284 -12.01 -8.57 -6.05
N PRO A 285 -12.41 -8.48 -7.34
CA PRO A 285 -13.42 -7.51 -7.74
C PRO A 285 -14.48 -7.65 -6.67
N THR A 286 -14.79 -6.59 -5.96
CA THR A 286 -15.67 -6.57 -4.79
C THR A 286 -16.74 -7.57 -5.12
N GLU A 287 -16.90 -8.66 -4.35
CA GLU A 287 -18.08 -9.49 -4.52
C GLU A 287 -19.19 -8.54 -4.13
N VAL A 288 -19.66 -7.82 -5.14
CA VAL A 288 -20.81 -6.94 -4.99
C VAL A 288 -21.86 -7.90 -4.50
N PRO A 289 -22.43 -7.69 -3.30
CA PRO A 289 -23.34 -8.66 -2.73
C PRO A 289 -24.62 -8.66 -3.57
N LEU A 290 -24.55 -9.35 -4.73
CA LEU A 290 -25.58 -9.35 -5.76
C LEU A 290 -26.92 -9.75 -5.18
N ASP A 291 -26.93 -10.71 -4.24
CA ASP A 291 -28.16 -11.14 -3.54
C ASP A 291 -28.79 -9.98 -2.76
N GLN A 292 -27.98 -9.16 -2.07
CA GLN A 292 -28.49 -8.00 -1.34
C GLN A 292 -28.94 -6.89 -2.28
N LEU A 293 -28.20 -6.65 -3.38
CA LEU A 293 -28.60 -5.68 -4.39
C LEU A 293 -29.90 -6.07 -5.07
N ASN A 294 -30.01 -7.32 -5.48
CA ASN A 294 -31.25 -7.87 -6.07
C ASN A 294 -32.42 -7.81 -5.10
N ALA A 295 -32.20 -8.10 -3.80
CA ALA A 295 -33.22 -7.98 -2.78
C ALA A 295 -33.69 -6.54 -2.57
N ARG A 296 -32.77 -5.56 -2.51
CA ARG A 296 -33.10 -4.13 -2.38
C ARG A 296 -33.84 -3.59 -3.61
N ALA A 297 -33.48 -4.06 -4.79
CA ALA A 297 -34.06 -3.65 -6.05
C ALA A 297 -35.49 -4.18 -6.26
N LYS A 298 -35.96 -5.14 -5.43
CA LYS A 298 -37.26 -5.83 -5.59
C LYS A 298 -38.47 -4.88 -5.67
N HIS A 299 -38.40 -3.74 -5.01
CA HIS A 299 -39.47 -2.73 -5.00
C HIS A 299 -39.19 -1.51 -5.86
N ALA A 300 -38.14 -1.58 -6.72
CA ALA A 300 -37.78 -0.54 -7.66
C ALA A 300 -38.15 -0.96 -9.10
N LEU A 301 -37.82 -0.11 -10.10
CA LEU A 301 -38.06 -0.41 -11.51
C LEU A 301 -37.45 -1.74 -11.94
N MET A 302 -36.26 -2.05 -11.45
CA MET A 302 -35.58 -3.33 -11.72
C MET A 302 -36.41 -4.55 -11.32
N GLY A 303 -36.96 -4.54 -10.11
CA GLY A 303 -37.81 -5.62 -9.63
C GLY A 303 -39.12 -5.75 -10.43
N ASN A 304 -39.69 -4.58 -10.82
CA ASN A 304 -40.87 -4.54 -11.67
C ASN A 304 -40.64 -5.16 -13.05
N LEU A 305 -39.42 -5.00 -13.60
CA LEU A 305 -39.03 -5.58 -14.88
C LEU A 305 -38.44 -7.00 -14.73
N GLY A 306 -38.23 -7.48 -13.51
CA GLY A 306 -37.59 -8.77 -13.23
C GLY A 306 -36.10 -8.79 -13.52
N ILE A 307 -35.43 -7.64 -13.52
CA ILE A 307 -33.98 -7.53 -13.73
C ILE A 307 -33.25 -8.07 -12.50
N GLN A 308 -32.26 -8.93 -12.73
CA GLN A 308 -31.40 -9.48 -11.70
C GLN A 308 -29.94 -9.41 -12.13
N TYR A 309 -29.09 -8.83 -11.29
CA TYR A 309 -27.64 -8.88 -11.49
C TYR A 309 -27.13 -10.30 -11.28
N THR A 310 -26.27 -10.75 -12.20
CA THR A 310 -25.66 -12.09 -12.19
C THR A 310 -24.15 -12.05 -12.06
N TYR A 311 -23.53 -10.93 -12.41
CA TYR A 311 -22.08 -10.70 -12.27
C TYR A 311 -21.79 -9.20 -12.16
N ALA A 312 -20.78 -8.82 -11.35
CA ALA A 312 -20.30 -7.45 -11.29
C ALA A 312 -18.81 -7.39 -10.90
N SER A 313 -18.07 -6.59 -11.68
CA SER A 313 -16.66 -6.23 -11.45
C SER A 313 -16.41 -4.79 -11.89
N GLU A 314 -15.19 -4.29 -11.73
CA GLU A 314 -14.83 -2.92 -12.14
C GLU A 314 -14.93 -2.68 -13.65
N ASP A 315 -14.74 -3.71 -14.46
CA ASP A 315 -14.69 -3.63 -15.92
C ASP A 315 -15.91 -4.25 -16.62
N ARG A 316 -16.67 -5.07 -15.88
CA ARG A 316 -17.80 -5.84 -16.44
C ARG A 316 -18.93 -6.03 -15.45
N VAL A 317 -20.17 -5.80 -15.91
CA VAL A 317 -21.40 -6.08 -15.13
C VAL A 317 -22.37 -6.86 -16.02
N GLU A 318 -23.01 -7.89 -15.46
CA GLU A 318 -24.05 -8.67 -16.14
C GLU A 318 -25.36 -8.67 -15.35
N ALA A 319 -26.45 -8.67 -16.09
CA ALA A 319 -27.79 -8.86 -15.53
C ALA A 319 -28.69 -9.62 -16.51
N THR A 320 -29.71 -10.26 -15.98
CA THR A 320 -30.73 -10.93 -16.78
C THR A 320 -32.08 -10.23 -16.62
N MET A 321 -32.96 -10.38 -17.64
CA MET A 321 -34.31 -9.87 -17.62
C MET A 321 -35.22 -10.84 -18.41
N PRO A 322 -36.36 -11.29 -17.85
CA PRO A 322 -37.30 -12.12 -18.58
C PRO A 322 -38.02 -11.32 -19.67
N VAL A 323 -38.39 -12.01 -20.75
CA VAL A 323 -39.28 -11.48 -21.79
C VAL A 323 -40.70 -12.00 -21.49
N ASP A 324 -41.46 -11.20 -20.77
CA ASP A 324 -42.82 -11.56 -20.31
C ASP A 324 -43.77 -10.37 -20.47
N GLU A 325 -44.97 -10.45 -19.87
CA GLU A 325 -45.99 -9.40 -19.94
C GLU A 325 -45.53 -8.01 -19.51
N ARG A 326 -44.48 -7.93 -18.68
CA ARG A 326 -43.90 -6.66 -18.14
C ARG A 326 -42.93 -6.01 -19.12
N THR A 327 -42.30 -6.77 -19.98
CA THR A 327 -41.15 -6.36 -20.79
C THR A 327 -41.38 -6.50 -22.29
N ARG A 328 -42.46 -7.19 -22.73
CA ARG A 328 -42.82 -7.35 -24.13
C ARG A 328 -43.62 -6.17 -24.68
N GLN A 329 -43.54 -5.96 -25.97
CA GLN A 329 -44.51 -5.14 -26.72
C GLN A 329 -45.70 -5.98 -27.20
N PRO A 330 -46.80 -5.33 -27.70
CA PRO A 330 -48.03 -6.05 -28.07
C PRO A 330 -47.84 -7.17 -29.08
N PHE A 331 -46.73 -7.19 -29.84
CA PHE A 331 -46.44 -8.22 -30.83
C PHE A 331 -45.70 -9.46 -30.27
N GLY A 332 -45.57 -9.59 -28.91
CA GLY A 332 -44.94 -10.75 -28.28
C GLY A 332 -43.43 -10.80 -28.36
N ILE A 333 -42.77 -9.68 -28.65
CA ILE A 333 -41.33 -9.55 -28.64
C ILE A 333 -40.87 -8.50 -27.63
N LEU A 334 -39.63 -8.57 -27.19
CA LEU A 334 -39.04 -7.67 -26.20
C LEU A 334 -39.19 -6.18 -26.61
N HIS A 335 -39.64 -5.35 -25.70
CA HIS A 335 -39.80 -3.92 -25.95
C HIS A 335 -38.43 -3.20 -25.88
N GLY A 336 -38.15 -2.35 -26.86
CA GLY A 336 -36.89 -1.58 -26.90
C GLY A 336 -36.65 -0.72 -25.67
N GLY A 337 -37.69 -0.12 -25.08
CA GLY A 337 -37.60 0.62 -23.81
C GLY A 337 -37.16 -0.24 -22.62
N ALA A 338 -37.63 -1.49 -22.53
CA ALA A 338 -37.18 -2.44 -21.48
C ALA A 338 -35.71 -2.83 -21.70
N THR A 339 -35.28 -2.97 -22.95
CA THR A 339 -33.88 -3.18 -23.32
C THR A 339 -32.97 -2.03 -22.87
N LEU A 340 -33.41 -0.77 -23.09
CA LEU A 340 -32.64 0.39 -22.66
C LEU A 340 -32.59 0.51 -21.12
N ALA A 341 -33.69 0.19 -20.42
CA ALA A 341 -33.73 0.19 -18.95
C ALA A 341 -32.77 -0.87 -18.37
N LEU A 342 -32.69 -2.07 -18.98
CA LEU A 342 -31.75 -3.10 -18.59
C LEU A 342 -30.29 -2.63 -18.78
N ALA A 343 -29.99 -1.97 -19.91
CA ALA A 343 -28.66 -1.47 -20.20
C ALA A 343 -28.24 -0.35 -19.24
N GLU A 344 -29.14 0.61 -18.95
CA GLU A 344 -28.92 1.70 -17.99
C GLU A 344 -28.67 1.15 -16.59
N THR A 345 -29.42 0.15 -16.17
CA THR A 345 -29.28 -0.55 -14.90
C THR A 345 -27.88 -1.17 -14.75
N VAL A 346 -27.43 -1.91 -15.77
CA VAL A 346 -26.11 -2.56 -15.80
C VAL A 346 -24.97 -1.52 -15.71
N ALA A 347 -25.03 -0.50 -16.57
CA ALA A 347 -24.02 0.56 -16.60
C ALA A 347 -24.03 1.42 -15.32
N GLY A 348 -25.21 1.64 -14.73
CA GLY A 348 -25.36 2.35 -13.47
C GLY A 348 -24.62 1.66 -12.33
N LEU A 349 -24.83 0.34 -12.14
CA LEU A 349 -24.11 -0.43 -11.14
C LEU A 349 -22.59 -0.41 -11.41
N GLY A 350 -22.17 -0.60 -12.67
CA GLY A 350 -20.75 -0.56 -13.01
C GLY A 350 -20.09 0.77 -12.67
N SER A 351 -20.79 1.89 -12.92
CA SER A 351 -20.28 3.20 -12.52
C SER A 351 -20.29 3.42 -11.01
N MET A 352 -21.25 2.88 -10.28
CA MET A 352 -21.29 2.94 -8.80
C MET A 352 -20.13 2.17 -8.17
N ILE A 353 -19.74 1.04 -8.73
CA ILE A 353 -18.57 0.26 -8.28
C ILE A 353 -17.26 1.07 -8.45
N LEU A 354 -17.18 1.90 -9.50
CA LEU A 354 -16.01 2.69 -9.86
C LEU A 354 -15.98 4.08 -9.21
N ALA A 355 -17.13 4.57 -8.72
CA ALA A 355 -17.25 5.89 -8.12
C ALA A 355 -16.61 5.93 -6.73
N LYS A 356 -16.09 7.10 -6.34
CA LYS A 356 -15.61 7.35 -5.00
C LYS A 356 -16.77 7.43 -4.01
N PRO A 357 -16.52 7.26 -2.69
CA PRO A 357 -17.56 7.30 -1.66
C PRO A 357 -18.35 8.63 -1.60
N ASP A 358 -17.75 9.73 -2.06
CA ASP A 358 -18.32 11.08 -2.10
C ASP A 358 -18.91 11.44 -3.47
N GLU A 359 -18.92 10.53 -4.42
CA GLU A 359 -19.44 10.73 -5.77
C GLU A 359 -20.82 10.07 -5.93
N MET A 360 -21.73 10.78 -6.57
CA MET A 360 -23.02 10.28 -6.99
C MET A 360 -23.01 9.99 -8.50
N VAL A 361 -23.52 8.81 -8.87
CA VAL A 361 -23.65 8.39 -10.26
C VAL A 361 -25.07 8.70 -10.76
N VAL A 362 -25.16 9.41 -11.87
CA VAL A 362 -26.44 9.76 -12.51
C VAL A 362 -26.37 9.41 -14.00
N GLY A 363 -27.38 8.72 -14.53
CA GLY A 363 -27.53 8.47 -15.96
C GLY A 363 -27.63 9.80 -16.73
N MET A 364 -26.82 9.96 -17.76
CA MET A 364 -26.78 11.18 -18.58
C MET A 364 -27.30 10.92 -19.98
N GLN A 365 -26.95 9.79 -20.56
CA GLN A 365 -27.40 9.44 -21.90
C GLN A 365 -27.48 7.91 -22.07
N VAL A 366 -28.54 7.45 -22.70
CA VAL A 366 -28.72 6.07 -23.15
C VAL A 366 -29.09 6.08 -24.62
N SER A 367 -28.34 5.34 -25.43
CA SER A 367 -28.65 5.18 -26.87
C SER A 367 -28.39 3.76 -27.32
N GLY A 368 -29.33 3.16 -28.04
CA GLY A 368 -29.24 1.76 -28.41
C GLY A 368 -29.67 1.46 -29.83
N SER A 369 -29.04 0.46 -30.42
CA SER A 369 -29.41 -0.14 -31.72
C SER A 369 -29.99 -1.53 -31.47
N HIS A 370 -31.22 -1.74 -31.92
CA HIS A 370 -31.90 -3.05 -31.85
C HIS A 370 -31.69 -3.79 -33.16
N MET A 371 -31.05 -4.95 -33.09
CA MET A 371 -30.63 -5.73 -34.28
C MET A 371 -31.43 -6.98 -34.51
N SER A 372 -32.00 -7.57 -33.44
CA SER A 372 -32.84 -8.74 -33.56
C SER A 372 -33.89 -8.81 -32.44
N SER A 373 -34.85 -9.72 -32.55
CA SER A 373 -35.93 -9.89 -31.57
C SER A 373 -35.61 -11.01 -30.59
N ALA A 374 -35.98 -10.81 -29.31
CA ALA A 374 -36.19 -11.85 -28.33
C ALA A 374 -37.70 -12.02 -28.12
N HIS A 375 -38.18 -13.26 -28.01
CA HIS A 375 -39.60 -13.58 -27.92
C HIS A 375 -40.05 -13.82 -26.48
N GLU A 376 -41.34 -13.69 -26.23
CA GLU A 376 -41.97 -14.04 -24.97
C GLU A 376 -41.60 -15.46 -24.55
N GLY A 377 -41.25 -15.63 -23.26
CA GLY A 377 -40.75 -16.89 -22.71
C GLY A 377 -39.25 -17.01 -22.70
N ASP A 378 -38.51 -16.10 -23.39
CA ASP A 378 -37.06 -16.04 -23.34
C ASP A 378 -36.55 -15.24 -22.12
N THR A 379 -35.28 -15.35 -21.80
CA THR A 379 -34.57 -14.52 -20.83
C THR A 379 -33.38 -13.90 -21.51
N VAL A 380 -33.34 -12.58 -21.57
CA VAL A 380 -32.17 -11.87 -22.14
C VAL A 380 -31.11 -11.61 -21.09
N ARG A 381 -29.85 -11.67 -21.53
CA ARG A 381 -28.67 -11.39 -20.73
C ARG A 381 -27.96 -10.15 -21.27
N ALA A 382 -27.79 -9.14 -20.43
CA ALA A 382 -27.01 -7.95 -20.72
C ALA A 382 -25.60 -8.11 -20.20
N VAL A 383 -24.60 -7.71 -21.01
CA VAL A 383 -23.18 -7.70 -20.68
C VAL A 383 -22.66 -6.29 -20.89
N GLY A 384 -22.45 -5.57 -19.82
CA GLY A 384 -21.86 -4.24 -19.82
C GLY A 384 -20.34 -4.27 -19.65
N THR A 385 -19.63 -3.60 -20.53
CA THR A 385 -18.18 -3.39 -20.44
C THR A 385 -17.87 -1.91 -20.45
N ILE A 386 -16.92 -1.46 -19.61
CA ILE A 386 -16.51 -0.06 -19.60
C ILE A 386 -15.59 0.22 -20.79
N ILE A 387 -15.84 1.31 -21.51
CA ILE A 387 -15.03 1.78 -22.63
C ILE A 387 -14.27 3.05 -22.33
N HIS A 388 -14.75 3.84 -21.39
CA HIS A 388 -14.05 5.03 -20.96
C HIS A 388 -14.35 5.32 -19.48
N LYS A 389 -13.29 5.43 -18.69
CA LYS A 389 -13.31 5.82 -17.27
C LYS A 389 -12.73 7.22 -17.18
N GLY A 390 -13.59 8.23 -17.27
CA GLY A 390 -13.22 9.64 -17.14
C GLY A 390 -13.40 10.17 -15.72
N ARG A 391 -12.86 11.35 -15.44
CA ARG A 391 -12.96 12.00 -14.13
C ARG A 391 -14.39 12.44 -13.76
N SER A 392 -15.19 12.80 -14.74
CA SER A 392 -16.56 13.32 -14.55
C SER A 392 -17.63 12.47 -15.23
N SER A 393 -17.23 11.44 -15.98
CA SER A 393 -18.19 10.59 -16.69
C SER A 393 -17.58 9.22 -17.00
N HIS A 394 -18.43 8.19 -16.95
CA HIS A 394 -18.11 6.82 -17.40
C HIS A 394 -18.94 6.51 -18.65
N VAL A 395 -18.31 5.83 -19.62
CA VAL A 395 -18.96 5.37 -20.84
C VAL A 395 -18.92 3.85 -20.89
N TRP A 396 -20.10 3.23 -21.02
CA TRP A 396 -20.29 1.79 -21.07
C TRP A 396 -20.84 1.36 -22.42
N ASN A 397 -20.41 0.20 -22.90
CA ASN A 397 -21.09 -0.56 -23.94
C ASN A 397 -21.84 -1.71 -23.27
N VAL A 398 -23.12 -1.87 -23.58
CA VAL A 398 -23.95 -2.95 -23.05
C VAL A 398 -24.55 -3.72 -24.20
N ASP A 399 -24.07 -4.93 -24.40
CA ASP A 399 -24.60 -5.86 -25.40
C ASP A 399 -25.60 -6.81 -24.75
N ILE A 400 -26.74 -7.01 -25.40
CA ILE A 400 -27.87 -7.79 -24.89
C ILE A 400 -28.11 -8.96 -25.82
N PHE A 401 -28.13 -10.16 -25.23
CA PHE A 401 -28.22 -11.43 -25.95
C PHE A 401 -29.45 -12.21 -25.51
N THR A 402 -30.00 -13.06 -26.41
CA THR A 402 -30.99 -14.09 -26.04
C THR A 402 -30.32 -15.20 -25.22
N SER A 403 -31.11 -16.13 -24.69
CA SER A 403 -30.64 -17.36 -24.03
C SER A 403 -29.80 -18.27 -24.97
N THR A 404 -29.89 -18.06 -26.28
CA THR A 404 -29.10 -18.76 -27.32
C THR A 404 -27.92 -17.94 -27.85
N ASP A 405 -27.46 -16.93 -27.11
CA ASP A 405 -26.35 -16.01 -27.43
C ASP A 405 -26.52 -15.22 -28.75
N LYS A 406 -27.75 -15.05 -29.22
CA LYS A 406 -28.04 -14.17 -30.36
C LYS A 406 -28.09 -12.71 -29.87
N LEU A 407 -27.31 -11.82 -30.49
CA LEU A 407 -27.30 -10.39 -30.17
C LEU A 407 -28.64 -9.75 -30.53
N VAL A 408 -29.30 -9.19 -29.52
CA VAL A 408 -30.59 -8.49 -29.62
C VAL A 408 -30.38 -6.98 -29.78
N SER A 409 -29.51 -6.43 -28.94
CA SER A 409 -29.27 -4.97 -28.92
C SER A 409 -27.83 -4.68 -28.47
N SER A 410 -27.28 -3.57 -28.97
CA SER A 410 -26.07 -2.96 -28.43
C SER A 410 -26.38 -1.52 -28.02
N VAL A 411 -26.07 -1.18 -26.77
CA VAL A 411 -26.47 0.06 -26.12
C VAL A 411 -25.25 0.79 -25.56
N ARG A 412 -25.17 2.09 -25.85
CA ARG A 412 -24.19 2.98 -25.27
C ARG A 412 -24.83 3.76 -24.11
N VAL A 413 -24.19 3.70 -22.94
CA VAL A 413 -24.63 4.41 -21.74
C VAL A 413 -23.52 5.33 -21.26
N ILE A 414 -23.88 6.58 -20.96
CA ILE A 414 -22.99 7.56 -20.37
C ILE A 414 -23.56 7.94 -18.99
N ASN A 415 -22.76 7.77 -17.96
CA ASN A 415 -23.07 8.18 -16.61
C ASN A 415 -22.21 9.38 -16.22
N SER A 416 -22.81 10.37 -15.56
CA SER A 416 -22.11 11.50 -14.94
C SER A 416 -21.74 11.16 -13.52
N LEU A 417 -20.57 11.64 -13.10
CA LEU A 417 -20.07 11.60 -11.72
C LEU A 417 -20.10 13.01 -11.16
N SER A 418 -20.80 13.24 -10.05
CA SER A 418 -20.87 14.51 -9.36
C SER A 418 -20.63 14.33 -7.87
N LEU A 419 -19.96 15.31 -7.23
CA LEU A 419 -19.80 15.30 -5.79
C LEU A 419 -21.17 15.36 -5.11
N ILE A 420 -21.36 14.57 -4.05
CA ILE A 420 -22.55 14.66 -3.20
C ILE A 420 -22.44 15.96 -2.41
N HIS A 421 -23.08 17.01 -2.88
CA HIS A 421 -23.29 18.21 -2.07
C HIS A 421 -24.42 17.91 -1.08
N ILE A 422 -24.10 17.63 0.17
CA ILE A 422 -25.06 17.74 1.27
C ILE A 422 -25.32 19.24 1.44
N SER A 423 -26.29 19.79 0.71
CA SER A 423 -26.81 21.12 1.01
C SER A 423 -27.51 21.01 2.36
N GLU A 424 -27.01 21.72 3.38
CA GLU A 424 -27.80 21.97 4.58
C GLU A 424 -29.19 22.50 4.17
N PRO A 425 -30.27 22.04 4.79
CA PRO A 425 -31.60 22.54 4.48
C PRO A 425 -31.59 24.05 4.70
N THR A 426 -31.76 24.81 3.61
CA THR A 426 -31.89 26.25 3.64
C THR A 426 -33.00 26.59 4.62
N ARG A 427 -32.69 27.19 5.77
CA ARG A 427 -33.70 27.80 6.65
C ARG A 427 -34.48 28.77 5.81
N LEU A 428 -35.72 28.42 5.51
CA LEU A 428 -36.68 29.36 5.03
C LEU A 428 -36.76 30.49 6.06
N LEU A 429 -36.19 31.65 5.73
CA LEU A 429 -36.41 32.86 6.46
C LEU A 429 -37.91 33.17 6.33
N SER A 430 -38.63 32.99 7.43
CA SER A 430 -39.98 33.51 7.59
C SER A 430 -39.91 35.02 7.47
N ILE A 431 -40.45 35.55 6.36
CA ILE A 431 -40.80 36.97 6.26
C ILE A 431 -42.16 37.10 6.94
N SER A 432 -42.12 37.69 8.12
CA SER A 432 -43.30 38.28 8.75
C SER A 432 -43.51 39.69 8.27
#